data_cbd47e603aec12fc7444ff9efafdd051
#
_entry.id   cbd47e603aec12fc7444ff9efafdd051
#
_cell.length_a   1.000
_cell.length_b   1.000
_cell.length_c   1.000
_cell.angle_alpha   90.00
_cell.angle_beta   90.00
_cell.angle_gamma   90.00
#
_symmetry.space_group_name_H-M   'P 1'
#
loop_
_entity.id
_entity.type
_entity.pdbx_description
1 polymer ?
#
loop_
_entity_poly.entity_id
_entity_poly.type
_entity_poly.pdbx_seq_one_letter_code
_entity_poly.pdbx_strand_id
1 'polypeptide(L)'
;MHYWLMKSEPDVWSIDQQKKAGAKGAPWDGVRNYQAAKNLKGMKKGDLCFFYHSNIGKEIVGIVEVIKEAFLDKTDKDGRFVAVQVKFKEKLKKSVTLEEVKKTKSLSHLSLIKQSRLSVMPIDSKSWKILNKMSSI
;
A
#
# COMPACT_ATOMS: atom_id res chain seq x y z
N MET A 1 -2.24 11.62 -11.50
CA MET A 1 -1.90 10.94 -10.24
C MET A 1 -2.50 9.54 -10.21
N HIS A 2 -1.71 8.57 -9.83
CA HIS A 2 -2.18 7.20 -9.66
C HIS A 2 -2.27 6.85 -8.19
N TYR A 3 -3.13 5.89 -7.89
CA TYR A 3 -3.37 5.41 -6.53
C TYR A 3 -3.02 3.92 -6.43
N TRP A 4 -2.55 3.53 -5.27
CA TRP A 4 -2.06 2.17 -5.02
C TRP A 4 -2.50 1.71 -3.64
N LEU A 5 -2.36 0.42 -3.39
CA LEU A 5 -2.50 -0.17 -2.05
C LEU A 5 -1.29 -1.08 -1.84
N MET A 6 -0.66 -0.94 -0.69
CA MET A 6 0.52 -1.70 -0.32
C MET A 6 0.27 -2.42 0.99
N LYS A 7 0.55 -3.71 1.02
CA LYS A 7 0.35 -4.55 2.20
C LYS A 7 1.64 -4.71 2.98
N SER A 8 1.53 -4.58 4.31
CA SER A 8 2.64 -4.81 5.23
C SER A 8 2.13 -5.58 6.44
N GLU A 9 2.91 -6.54 6.92
CA GLU A 9 2.60 -7.23 8.18
C GLU A 9 2.91 -6.29 9.33
N PRO A 10 1.95 -6.01 10.23
CA PRO A 10 2.14 -5.00 11.29
C PRO A 10 3.23 -5.33 12.31
N ASP A 11 3.57 -6.60 12.50
CA ASP A 11 4.68 -6.99 13.37
C ASP A 11 6.05 -6.86 12.69
N VAL A 12 6.08 -6.61 11.38
CA VAL A 12 7.31 -6.33 10.64
C VAL A 12 7.47 -4.82 10.39
N TRP A 13 6.43 -4.18 9.84
CA TRP A 13 6.42 -2.74 9.58
C TRP A 13 4.99 -2.21 9.64
N SER A 14 4.66 -1.54 10.75
CA SER A 14 3.32 -1.00 11.01
C SER A 14 3.18 0.44 10.53
N ILE A 15 1.93 0.92 10.46
CA ILE A 15 1.66 2.34 10.15
C ILE A 15 2.29 3.26 11.19
N ASP A 16 2.37 2.84 12.45
CA ASP A 16 2.98 3.64 13.50
C ASP A 16 4.50 3.75 13.33
N GLN A 17 5.15 2.66 12.88
CA GLN A 17 6.57 2.70 12.52
C GLN A 17 6.81 3.60 11.32
N GLN A 18 5.93 3.54 10.32
CA GLN A 18 6.00 4.42 9.14
C GLN A 18 5.84 5.89 9.56
N LYS A 19 4.94 6.18 10.48
CA LYS A 19 4.76 7.54 11.03
C LYS A 19 6.02 8.03 11.72
N LYS A 20 6.67 7.18 12.51
CA LYS A 20 7.92 7.52 13.20
C LYS A 20 9.08 7.80 12.24
N ALA A 21 9.07 7.22 11.05
CA ALA A 21 10.09 7.49 10.05
C ALA A 21 10.05 8.92 9.51
N GLY A 22 8.93 9.62 9.72
CA GLY A 22 8.80 11.05 9.41
C GLY A 22 8.86 11.37 7.93
N ALA A 23 9.20 12.61 7.62
CA ALA A 23 9.27 13.13 6.25
C ALA A 23 10.37 12.48 5.41
N LYS A 24 11.40 11.94 6.04
CA LYS A 24 12.46 11.20 5.36
C LYS A 24 11.92 9.91 4.74
N GLY A 25 10.89 9.34 5.34
CA GLY A 25 10.27 8.11 4.87
C GLY A 25 11.11 6.86 5.09
N ALA A 26 10.69 5.79 4.43
CA ALA A 26 11.37 4.50 4.52
C ALA A 26 11.26 3.77 3.18
N PRO A 27 12.23 2.92 2.85
CA PRO A 27 12.14 2.11 1.64
C PRO A 27 11.08 1.02 1.80
N TRP A 28 10.28 0.82 0.77
CA TRP A 28 9.34 -0.30 0.69
C TRP A 28 10.03 -1.45 -0.01
N ASP A 29 10.73 -2.26 0.75
CA ASP A 29 11.57 -3.33 0.26
C ASP A 29 10.99 -4.72 0.58
N GLY A 30 11.71 -5.76 0.20
CA GLY A 30 11.30 -7.14 0.50
C GLY A 30 10.24 -7.71 -0.43
N VAL A 31 9.80 -6.96 -1.45
CA VAL A 31 8.80 -7.44 -2.42
C VAL A 31 9.45 -8.44 -3.37
N ARG A 32 8.94 -9.68 -3.39
CA ARG A 32 9.52 -10.79 -4.18
C ARG A 32 8.55 -11.40 -5.19
N ASN A 33 7.35 -10.83 -5.33
CA ASN A 33 6.39 -11.24 -6.35
C ASN A 33 6.59 -10.35 -7.58
N TYR A 34 6.67 -10.96 -8.77
CA TYR A 34 6.96 -10.22 -10.00
C TYR A 34 5.86 -9.23 -10.38
N GLN A 35 4.60 -9.58 -10.16
CA GLN A 35 3.48 -8.67 -10.45
C GLN A 35 3.51 -7.46 -9.52
N ALA A 36 3.76 -7.68 -8.22
CA ALA A 36 3.91 -6.61 -7.24
C ALA A 36 5.10 -5.71 -7.59
N ALA A 37 6.23 -6.31 -7.98
CA ALA A 37 7.41 -5.55 -8.41
C ALA A 37 7.12 -4.68 -9.64
N LYS A 38 6.37 -5.21 -10.60
CA LYS A 38 5.95 -4.45 -11.78
C LYS A 38 5.11 -3.25 -11.36
N ASN A 39 4.22 -3.42 -10.38
CA ASN A 39 3.41 -2.34 -9.85
C ASN A 39 4.28 -1.27 -9.17
N LEU A 40 5.28 -1.67 -8.39
CA LEU A 40 6.24 -0.73 -7.80
C LEU A 40 6.94 0.11 -8.88
N LYS A 41 7.35 -0.53 -9.97
CA LYS A 41 8.01 0.15 -11.09
C LYS A 41 7.09 1.18 -11.77
N GLY A 42 5.78 0.99 -11.67
CA GLY A 42 4.80 1.91 -12.24
C GLY A 42 4.50 3.13 -11.37
N MET A 43 4.95 3.14 -10.13
CA MET A 43 4.69 4.24 -9.21
C MET A 43 5.51 5.48 -9.57
N LYS A 44 4.89 6.64 -9.41
CA LYS A 44 5.52 7.94 -9.65
C LYS A 44 5.57 8.74 -8.36
N LYS A 45 6.60 9.57 -8.24
CA LYS A 45 6.72 10.51 -7.13
C LYS A 45 5.44 11.33 -7.00
N GLY A 46 4.88 11.39 -5.79
CA GLY A 46 3.62 12.08 -5.52
C GLY A 46 2.40 11.17 -5.52
N ASP A 47 2.51 9.94 -6.03
CA ASP A 47 1.41 8.99 -5.98
C ASP A 47 1.07 8.65 -4.53
N LEU A 48 -0.23 8.42 -4.27
CA LEU A 48 -0.72 8.07 -2.94
C LEU A 48 -1.03 6.59 -2.87
N CYS A 49 -0.70 6.00 -1.73
CA CYS A 49 -0.87 4.57 -1.49
C CYS A 49 -1.60 4.33 -0.19
N PHE A 50 -2.65 3.52 -0.21
CA PHE A 50 -3.22 2.99 1.02
C PHE A 50 -2.21 2.04 1.68
N PHE A 51 -2.06 2.18 2.98
CA PHE A 51 -1.23 1.30 3.80
C PHE A 51 -2.15 0.27 4.45
N TYR A 52 -1.96 -0.99 4.11
CA TYR A 52 -2.81 -2.10 4.55
C TYR A 52 -2.03 -3.02 5.48
N HIS A 53 -2.60 -3.27 6.67
CA HIS A 53 -2.05 -4.28 7.59
C HIS A 53 -2.54 -5.66 7.15
N SER A 54 -1.63 -6.49 6.67
CA SER A 54 -1.93 -7.86 6.25
C SER A 54 -1.71 -8.81 7.43
N ASN A 55 -2.22 -10.02 7.29
CA ASN A 55 -2.10 -11.11 8.27
C ASN A 55 -2.86 -10.83 9.58
N ILE A 56 -2.44 -9.83 10.35
CA ILE A 56 -3.12 -9.42 11.60
C ILE A 56 -3.89 -8.16 11.30
N GLY A 57 -5.19 -8.16 11.62
CA GLY A 57 -6.10 -7.03 11.41
C GLY A 57 -6.76 -7.03 10.04
N LYS A 58 -6.02 -7.25 8.97
CA LYS A 58 -6.52 -7.24 7.58
C LYS A 58 -7.36 -6.01 7.28
N GLU A 59 -6.73 -4.84 7.33
CA GLU A 59 -7.43 -3.56 7.22
C GLU A 59 -6.52 -2.47 6.66
N ILE A 60 -7.15 -1.52 5.97
CA ILE A 60 -6.48 -0.30 5.52
C ILE A 60 -6.40 0.65 6.73
N VAL A 61 -5.20 1.10 7.06
CA VAL A 61 -4.98 1.87 8.29
C VAL A 61 -4.42 3.27 8.06
N GLY A 62 -3.89 3.55 6.88
CA GLY A 62 -3.27 4.84 6.62
C GLY A 62 -2.99 5.08 5.15
N ILE A 63 -2.37 6.22 4.88
CA ILE A 63 -1.94 6.62 3.54
C ILE A 63 -0.49 7.04 3.60
N VAL A 64 0.30 6.59 2.61
CA VAL A 64 1.67 7.01 2.40
C VAL A 64 1.80 7.63 1.02
N GLU A 65 2.85 8.42 0.83
CA GLU A 65 3.13 9.09 -0.44
C GLU A 65 4.48 8.63 -0.99
N VAL A 66 4.54 8.33 -2.27
CA VAL A 66 5.79 7.97 -2.95
C VAL A 66 6.68 9.21 -3.05
N ILE A 67 7.88 9.15 -2.48
CA ILE A 67 8.86 10.25 -2.54
C ILE A 67 10.08 9.91 -3.39
N LYS A 68 10.27 8.64 -3.73
CA LYS A 68 11.32 8.19 -4.64
C LYS A 68 10.81 7.02 -5.45
N GLU A 69 10.92 7.13 -6.77
CA GLU A 69 10.51 6.07 -7.71
C GLU A 69 11.46 4.87 -7.62
N ALA A 70 11.08 3.77 -8.27
CA ALA A 70 11.74 2.48 -8.13
C ALA A 70 13.27 2.54 -8.25
N PHE A 71 13.93 1.90 -7.31
CA PHE A 71 15.38 1.71 -7.27
C PHE A 71 15.66 0.26 -6.86
N LEU A 72 16.89 -0.20 -7.07
CA LEU A 72 17.24 -1.58 -6.73
C LEU A 72 17.05 -1.82 -5.23
N ASP A 73 16.36 -2.91 -4.91
CA ASP A 73 16.14 -3.33 -3.52
C ASP A 73 17.44 -3.89 -2.94
N LYS A 74 17.97 -3.20 -1.95
CA LYS A 74 19.25 -3.58 -1.29
C LYS A 74 19.17 -4.92 -0.57
N THR A 75 17.97 -5.39 -0.25
CA THR A 75 17.78 -6.69 0.41
C THR A 75 17.79 -7.85 -0.59
N ASP A 76 17.73 -7.55 -1.90
CA ASP A 76 17.81 -8.53 -2.96
C ASP A 76 19.23 -8.57 -3.54
N LYS A 77 19.99 -9.58 -3.20
CA LYS A 77 21.37 -9.75 -3.64
C LYS A 77 21.49 -10.03 -5.13
N ASP A 78 20.43 -10.56 -5.75
CA ASP A 78 20.42 -10.91 -7.17
C ASP A 78 20.11 -9.72 -8.08
N GLY A 79 19.70 -8.59 -7.52
CA GLY A 79 19.41 -7.39 -8.29
C GLY A 79 18.20 -7.48 -9.21
N ARG A 80 17.22 -8.33 -8.87
CA ARG A 80 16.02 -8.55 -9.69
C ARG A 80 14.83 -7.70 -9.28
N PHE A 81 14.78 -7.32 -8.01
CA PHE A 81 13.63 -6.65 -7.42
C PHE A 81 13.94 -5.21 -7.06
N VAL A 82 12.88 -4.42 -6.97
CA VAL A 82 12.98 -3.00 -6.69
C VAL A 82 12.23 -2.61 -5.44
N ALA A 83 12.56 -1.43 -4.92
CA ALA A 83 11.87 -0.78 -3.82
C ALA A 83 11.47 0.62 -4.26
N VAL A 84 10.53 1.21 -3.56
CA VAL A 84 10.23 2.64 -3.66
C VAL A 84 10.42 3.26 -2.28
N GLN A 85 10.60 4.58 -2.20
CA GLN A 85 10.64 5.28 -0.93
C GLN A 85 9.29 5.95 -0.70
N VAL A 86 8.72 5.73 0.48
CA VAL A 86 7.43 6.32 0.84
C VAL A 86 7.54 7.04 2.18
N LYS A 87 6.72 8.09 2.37
CA LYS A 87 6.60 8.79 3.64
C LYS A 87 5.17 8.70 4.15
N PHE A 88 5.01 8.78 5.45
CA PHE A 88 3.70 8.82 6.09
C PHE A 88 2.95 10.09 5.68
N LYS A 89 1.68 9.94 5.29
CA LYS A 89 0.82 11.09 5.00
C LYS A 89 -0.26 11.24 6.06
N GLU A 90 -1.01 10.18 6.35
CA GLU A 90 -2.03 10.24 7.40
C GLU A 90 -2.41 8.84 7.89
N LYS A 91 -2.90 8.79 9.13
CA LYS A 91 -3.52 7.61 9.71
C LYS A 91 -5.03 7.79 9.55
N LEU A 92 -5.73 6.77 9.07
CA LEU A 92 -7.17 6.87 8.86
C LEU A 92 -7.91 6.98 10.20
N LYS A 93 -8.94 7.82 10.25
CA LYS A 93 -9.79 7.97 11.44
C LYS A 93 -10.41 6.63 11.83
N LYS A 94 -10.86 5.90 10.82
CA LYS A 94 -11.44 4.57 10.96
C LYS A 94 -10.76 3.67 9.96
N SER A 95 -10.23 2.54 10.42
CA SER A 95 -9.67 1.55 9.52
C SER A 95 -10.78 0.95 8.66
N VAL A 96 -10.43 0.53 7.44
CA VAL A 96 -11.37 -0.13 6.52
C VAL A 96 -10.94 -1.58 6.42
N THR A 97 -11.77 -2.47 6.97
CA THR A 97 -11.44 -3.90 7.01
C THR A 97 -11.65 -4.56 5.66
N LEU A 98 -10.92 -5.66 5.42
CA LEU A 98 -11.11 -6.47 4.22
C LEU A 98 -12.55 -6.96 4.12
N GLU A 99 -13.17 -7.32 5.25
CA GLU A 99 -14.57 -7.75 5.30
C GLU A 99 -15.51 -6.65 4.79
N GLU A 100 -15.30 -5.41 5.24
CA GLU A 100 -16.09 -4.26 4.77
C GLU A 100 -15.91 -4.05 3.26
N VAL A 101 -14.69 -4.18 2.75
CA VAL A 101 -14.41 -4.07 1.32
C VAL A 101 -15.15 -5.14 0.55
N LYS A 102 -15.13 -6.39 1.01
CA LYS A 102 -15.82 -7.51 0.38
C LYS A 102 -17.35 -7.32 0.32
N LYS A 103 -17.91 -6.65 1.32
CA LYS A 103 -19.35 -6.36 1.39
C LYS A 103 -19.77 -5.18 0.52
N THR A 104 -18.82 -4.41 0.00
CA THR A 104 -19.10 -3.23 -0.83
C THR A 104 -19.06 -3.63 -2.29
N LYS A 105 -20.21 -3.77 -2.90
CA LYS A 105 -20.37 -4.28 -4.27
C LYS A 105 -19.54 -3.51 -5.29
N SER A 106 -19.45 -2.19 -5.17
CA SER A 106 -18.71 -1.34 -6.10
C SER A 106 -17.20 -1.54 -6.01
N LEU A 107 -16.69 -2.28 -5.02
CA LEU A 107 -15.27 -2.59 -4.84
C LEU A 107 -14.92 -4.03 -5.22
N SER A 108 -15.89 -4.81 -5.73
CA SER A 108 -15.68 -6.24 -5.99
C SER A 108 -14.64 -6.55 -7.05
N HIS A 109 -14.30 -5.58 -7.90
CA HIS A 109 -13.29 -5.73 -8.95
C HIS A 109 -11.85 -5.59 -8.45
N LEU A 110 -11.66 -5.09 -7.23
CA LEU A 110 -10.31 -4.80 -6.72
C LEU A 110 -9.45 -6.06 -6.59
N SER A 111 -8.18 -5.93 -6.95
CA SER A 111 -7.18 -6.99 -6.77
C SER A 111 -7.03 -7.39 -5.30
N LEU A 112 -7.30 -6.47 -4.37
CA LEU A 112 -7.34 -6.76 -2.94
C LEU A 112 -8.24 -7.97 -2.62
N ILE A 113 -9.35 -8.10 -3.35
CA ILE A 113 -10.30 -9.21 -3.20
C ILE A 113 -9.92 -10.38 -4.10
N LYS A 114 -9.61 -10.10 -5.36
CA LYS A 114 -9.40 -11.15 -6.38
C LYS A 114 -8.04 -11.83 -6.29
N GLN A 115 -7.03 -11.14 -5.77
CA GLN A 115 -5.66 -11.64 -5.70
C GLN A 115 -5.13 -11.47 -4.27
N SER A 116 -5.57 -12.35 -3.37
CA SER A 116 -5.28 -12.25 -1.94
C SER A 116 -3.79 -12.24 -1.59
N ARG A 117 -2.94 -12.77 -2.47
CA ARG A 117 -1.49 -12.84 -2.22
C ARG A 117 -0.70 -11.69 -2.86
N LEU A 118 -1.37 -10.85 -3.64
CA LEU A 118 -0.70 -9.69 -4.23
C LEU A 118 -0.52 -8.61 -3.17
N SER A 119 0.71 -8.16 -2.97
CA SER A 119 1.05 -7.19 -1.91
C SER A 119 1.10 -5.74 -2.36
N VAL A 120 1.14 -5.49 -3.65
CA VAL A 120 1.15 -4.13 -4.22
C VAL A 120 0.22 -4.13 -5.42
N MET A 121 -0.76 -3.24 -5.44
CA MET A 121 -1.77 -3.22 -6.49
C MET A 121 -2.23 -1.80 -6.80
N PRO A 122 -2.66 -1.55 -8.05
CA PRO A 122 -3.27 -0.26 -8.38
C PRO A 122 -4.68 -0.17 -7.82
N ILE A 123 -5.12 1.05 -7.52
CA ILE A 123 -6.47 1.37 -7.09
C ILE A 123 -7.01 2.43 -8.04
N ASP A 124 -8.15 2.18 -8.68
CA ASP A 124 -8.78 3.16 -9.55
C ASP A 124 -9.31 4.35 -8.75
N SER A 125 -9.40 5.51 -9.38
CA SER A 125 -9.75 6.76 -8.67
C SER A 125 -11.13 6.71 -8.01
N LYS A 126 -12.08 6.02 -8.62
CA LYS A 126 -13.42 5.85 -8.04
C LYS A 126 -13.38 5.04 -6.75
N SER A 127 -12.65 3.92 -6.77
CA SER A 127 -12.47 3.08 -5.57
C SER A 127 -11.71 3.81 -4.49
N TRP A 128 -10.70 4.59 -4.86
CA TRP A 128 -9.96 5.43 -3.92
C TRP A 128 -10.89 6.35 -3.14
N LYS A 129 -11.80 7.04 -3.84
CA LYS A 129 -12.78 7.93 -3.22
C LYS A 129 -13.74 7.18 -2.31
N ILE A 130 -14.22 6.01 -2.73
CA ILE A 130 -15.13 5.18 -1.93
C ILE A 130 -14.45 4.75 -0.63
N LEU A 131 -13.22 4.25 -0.72
CA LEU A 131 -12.47 3.79 0.45
C LEU A 131 -12.18 4.94 1.42
N ASN A 132 -11.82 6.12 0.91
CA ASN A 132 -11.61 7.29 1.75
C ASN A 132 -12.89 7.69 2.49
N LYS A 133 -14.03 7.65 1.82
CA LYS A 133 -15.32 7.95 2.43
C LYS A 133 -15.63 6.97 3.55
N MET A 134 -15.37 5.67 3.33
CA MET A 134 -15.57 4.63 4.34
C MET A 134 -14.70 4.88 5.58
N SER A 135 -13.51 5.42 5.40
CA SER A 135 -12.56 5.67 6.48
C SER A 135 -12.86 6.93 7.30
N SER A 136 -13.74 7.77 6.82
CA SER A 136 -14.07 9.05 7.47
C SER A 136 -15.31 9.02 8.37
N ILE A 137 -15.99 7.91 8.42
CA ILE A 137 -17.26 7.75 9.17
C ILE A 137 -17.01 7.43 10.64
#